data_ef9a18cd28689909ec964ca4bc4b738d
#
_entry.id   ef9a18cd28689909ec964ca4bc4b738d
#
_cell.length_a   1.000
_cell.length_b   1.000
_cell.length_c   1.000
_cell.angle_alpha   90.00
_cell.angle_beta   90.00
_cell.angle_gamma   90.00
#
_symmetry.space_group_name_H-M   'P 1'
#
loop_
_entity.id
_entity.type
_entity.pdbx_description
1 polymer ?
#
loop_
_entity_poly.entity_id
_entity_poly.type
_entity_poly.pdbx_seq_one_letter_code
_entity_poly.pdbx_strand_id
1 'polypeptide(L)'
;MASHRFLRRLTLLGTVVGLVAMAMPGSALAGSHRAGTCSNGTMLAGDYRDFVVTGTCTIAYGANVRIHGDLTVAAGASLDDHGAEQWMNAQVHVTGNVHVHRGAVLGLGWNSPEGSLADFRNFPVKDNVIHGNLVIAGWRGGWMGVIRNHVDRNVIVLNNVSRSNPETGPGMDPDSTEVQTNAISGNLVCFGNSPDAQVNSSDGGQPNAVGGHGIGECAALVP
;
A
#
# COMPACT_ATOMS: atom_id res chain seq x y z
N MET A 1 19.83 77.96 -66.06
CA MET A 1 19.83 78.11 -64.61
C MET A 1 19.35 76.82 -64.01
N ALA A 2 20.28 75.97 -63.58
CA ALA A 2 19.93 74.65 -63.06
C ALA A 2 20.58 74.49 -61.68
N SER A 3 19.78 74.24 -60.72
CA SER A 3 20.19 74.06 -59.33
C SER A 3 20.25 72.58 -59.00
N HIS A 4 21.43 72.10 -58.74
CA HIS A 4 21.67 70.73 -58.29
C HIS A 4 21.45 70.61 -56.76
N ARG A 5 20.56 69.80 -56.34
CA ARG A 5 20.43 69.39 -54.94
C ARG A 5 21.07 68.06 -54.72
N PHE A 6 22.12 68.03 -53.90
CA PHE A 6 22.79 66.83 -53.41
C PHE A 6 22.00 66.17 -52.34
N LEU A 7 21.50 64.94 -52.55
CA LEU A 7 20.95 64.10 -51.53
C LEU A 7 22.02 63.27 -50.87
N ARG A 8 22.32 63.55 -49.61
CA ARG A 8 23.20 62.68 -48.78
C ARG A 8 22.40 61.47 -48.33
N ARG A 9 22.81 60.28 -48.70
CA ARG A 9 22.34 59.02 -48.17
C ARG A 9 22.96 58.76 -46.79
N LEU A 10 22.18 58.73 -45.75
CA LEU A 10 22.54 58.31 -44.41
C LEU A 10 22.41 56.81 -44.35
N THR A 11 23.50 56.08 -44.20
CA THR A 11 23.48 54.60 -43.98
C THR A 11 23.39 54.38 -42.49
N LEU A 12 22.22 53.89 -42.03
CA LEU A 12 22.06 53.40 -40.66
C LEU A 12 22.65 51.95 -40.59
N LEU A 13 23.75 51.78 -39.87
CA LEU A 13 24.21 50.48 -39.42
C LEU A 13 23.30 50.02 -38.24
N GLY A 14 22.40 49.09 -38.53
CA GLY A 14 21.63 48.41 -37.48
C GLY A 14 22.49 47.33 -36.83
N THR A 15 22.88 47.54 -35.58
CA THR A 15 23.53 46.52 -34.75
C THR A 15 22.43 45.52 -34.28
N VAL A 16 22.44 44.32 -34.84
CA VAL A 16 21.58 43.22 -34.36
C VAL A 16 22.21 42.64 -33.08
N VAL A 17 21.69 43.00 -31.93
CA VAL A 17 22.03 42.36 -30.67
C VAL A 17 21.28 41.03 -30.63
N GLY A 18 21.98 39.94 -30.92
CA GLY A 18 21.46 38.60 -30.78
C GLY A 18 21.28 38.24 -29.30
N LEU A 19 20.04 38.19 -28.84
CA LEU A 19 19.69 37.61 -27.53
C LEU A 19 19.89 36.09 -27.63
N VAL A 20 21.03 35.61 -27.10
CA VAL A 20 21.21 34.18 -26.83
C VAL A 20 20.36 33.83 -25.59
N ALA A 21 19.16 33.31 -25.81
CA ALA A 21 18.40 32.70 -24.76
C ALA A 21 19.11 31.42 -24.32
N MET A 22 19.90 31.49 -23.24
CA MET A 22 20.37 30.31 -22.56
C MET A 22 19.16 29.57 -22.01
N ALA A 23 18.75 28.47 -22.66
CA ALA A 23 17.85 27.52 -22.10
C ALA A 23 18.52 26.92 -20.85
N MET A 24 18.17 27.42 -19.68
CA MET A 24 18.50 26.73 -18.42
C MET A 24 17.86 25.36 -18.48
N PRO A 25 18.64 24.28 -18.24
CA PRO A 25 18.01 22.97 -18.06
C PRO A 25 17.01 23.13 -16.92
N GLY A 26 15.73 22.99 -17.23
CA GLY A 26 14.68 23.00 -16.23
C GLY A 26 15.05 21.97 -15.19
N SER A 27 15.35 22.41 -13.97
CA SER A 27 15.42 21.53 -12.82
C SER A 27 14.07 20.82 -12.78
N ALA A 28 14.07 19.53 -13.11
CA ALA A 28 12.90 18.70 -12.87
C ALA A 28 12.61 18.87 -11.38
N LEU A 29 11.57 19.63 -11.04
CA LEU A 29 11.02 19.68 -9.71
C LEU A 29 10.69 18.22 -9.39
N ALA A 30 11.51 17.60 -8.56
CA ALA A 30 11.17 16.31 -7.97
C ALA A 30 9.77 16.51 -7.39
N GLY A 31 8.78 15.89 -8.03
CA GLY A 31 7.38 16.08 -7.68
C GLY A 31 7.25 15.78 -6.19
N SER A 32 6.92 16.77 -5.37
CA SER A 32 6.70 16.56 -3.95
C SER A 32 5.41 15.75 -3.84
N HIS A 33 5.55 14.43 -3.65
CA HIS A 33 4.40 13.56 -3.40
C HIS A 33 3.62 14.11 -2.21
N ARG A 34 2.32 14.28 -2.39
CA ARG A 34 1.44 14.84 -1.37
C ARG A 34 1.22 13.81 -0.28
N ALA A 35 1.25 14.22 1.00
CA ALA A 35 0.77 13.38 2.08
C ALA A 35 -0.73 13.10 1.86
N GLY A 36 -1.10 11.83 1.90
CA GLY A 36 -2.48 11.38 1.78
C GLY A 36 -3.11 11.18 3.15
N THR A 37 -4.37 11.56 3.27
CA THR A 37 -5.18 11.25 4.46
C THR A 37 -6.58 10.86 4.02
N CYS A 38 -7.17 9.91 4.75
CA CYS A 38 -8.58 9.56 4.58
C CYS A 38 -9.21 9.39 5.96
N SER A 39 -10.24 10.18 6.24
CA SER A 39 -11.04 10.06 7.46
C SER A 39 -12.39 9.40 7.20
N ASN A 40 -13.00 9.62 6.06
CA ASN A 40 -14.17 8.93 5.52
C ASN A 40 -14.19 9.19 4.01
N GLY A 41 -14.32 8.17 3.20
CA GLY A 41 -14.39 8.32 1.75
C GLY A 41 -13.52 7.34 0.99
N THR A 42 -12.93 7.80 -0.12
CA THR A 42 -12.24 6.93 -1.06
C THR A 42 -10.80 7.38 -1.31
N MET A 43 -9.85 6.46 -1.16
CA MET A 43 -8.49 6.63 -1.63
C MET A 43 -8.48 6.48 -3.15
N LEU A 44 -8.04 7.51 -3.85
CA LEU A 44 -7.97 7.52 -5.30
C LEU A 44 -6.61 7.02 -5.80
N ALA A 45 -6.57 6.62 -7.07
CA ALA A 45 -5.31 6.34 -7.75
C ALA A 45 -4.35 7.54 -7.66
N GLY A 46 -3.07 7.28 -7.51
CA GLY A 46 -2.05 8.34 -7.47
C GLY A 46 -0.82 7.99 -6.64
N ASP A 47 0.08 8.97 -6.59
CA ASP A 47 1.33 8.91 -5.86
C ASP A 47 1.25 9.76 -4.59
N TYR A 48 1.50 9.13 -3.45
CA TYR A 48 1.47 9.74 -2.12
C TYR A 48 2.84 9.62 -1.46
N ARG A 49 3.22 10.59 -0.63
CA ARG A 49 4.43 10.48 0.19
C ARG A 49 4.19 9.49 1.32
N ASP A 50 3.24 9.77 2.18
CA ASP A 50 2.73 8.90 3.25
C ASP A 50 1.21 8.90 3.17
N PHE A 51 0.55 7.86 3.69
CA PHE A 51 -0.91 7.82 3.73
C PHE A 51 -1.41 7.38 5.10
N VAL A 52 -2.32 8.18 5.68
CA VAL A 52 -2.91 7.92 7.00
C VAL A 52 -4.42 7.79 6.89
N VAL A 53 -4.93 6.68 7.38
CA VAL A 53 -6.36 6.39 7.46
C VAL A 53 -6.81 6.55 8.92
N THR A 54 -7.79 7.41 9.17
CA THR A 54 -8.29 7.72 10.52
C THR A 54 -9.79 7.43 10.70
N GLY A 55 -10.48 7.03 9.63
CA GLY A 55 -11.90 6.68 9.64
C GLY A 55 -12.20 5.52 8.69
N THR A 56 -13.40 5.46 8.16
CA THR A 56 -13.80 4.42 7.20
C THR A 56 -13.51 4.84 5.79
N CYS A 57 -12.58 4.16 5.14
CA CYS A 57 -12.11 4.48 3.80
C CYS A 57 -12.16 3.26 2.90
N THR A 58 -12.45 3.50 1.63
CA THR A 58 -12.37 2.50 0.57
C THR A 58 -11.27 2.89 -0.42
N ILE A 59 -10.77 1.94 -1.18
CA ILE A 59 -9.88 2.21 -2.31
C ILE A 59 -10.73 2.21 -3.58
N ALA A 60 -10.47 3.15 -4.49
CA ALA A 60 -11.24 3.24 -5.72
C ALA A 60 -11.02 1.98 -6.60
N TYR A 61 -12.06 1.58 -7.30
CA TYR A 61 -12.02 0.45 -8.22
C TYR A 61 -10.89 0.59 -9.24
N GLY A 62 -10.09 -0.47 -9.38
CA GLY A 62 -8.96 -0.52 -10.31
C GLY A 62 -7.87 0.53 -10.05
N ALA A 63 -7.87 1.15 -8.87
CA ALA A 63 -6.88 2.18 -8.54
C ALA A 63 -5.47 1.60 -8.49
N ASN A 64 -4.51 2.30 -9.09
CA ASN A 64 -3.10 2.09 -8.88
C ASN A 64 -2.61 3.16 -7.89
N VAL A 65 -2.27 2.74 -6.68
CA VAL A 65 -1.84 3.61 -5.58
C VAL A 65 -0.38 3.31 -5.27
N ARG A 66 0.44 4.36 -5.23
CA ARG A 66 1.84 4.28 -4.80
C ARG A 66 2.05 5.16 -3.58
N ILE A 67 2.57 4.57 -2.53
CA ILE A 67 2.89 5.25 -1.28
C ILE A 67 4.41 5.15 -1.10
N HIS A 68 5.11 6.28 -1.26
CA HIS A 68 6.57 6.35 -1.21
C HIS A 68 7.12 6.33 0.22
N GLY A 69 6.28 6.48 1.20
CA GLY A 69 6.58 6.34 2.63
C GLY A 69 5.67 5.31 3.28
N ASP A 70 5.14 5.62 4.44
CA ASP A 70 4.35 4.69 5.24
C ASP A 70 2.85 4.76 4.95
N LEU A 71 2.19 3.59 4.98
CA LEU A 71 0.75 3.44 5.09
C LEU A 71 0.40 3.15 6.56
N THR A 72 -0.40 4.01 7.17
CA THR A 72 -0.87 3.83 8.54
C THR A 72 -2.38 3.75 8.59
N VAL A 73 -2.92 2.67 9.13
CA VAL A 73 -4.34 2.55 9.47
C VAL A 73 -4.47 2.71 10.98
N ALA A 74 -4.99 3.87 11.41
CA ALA A 74 -5.07 4.25 12.82
C ALA A 74 -6.04 3.34 13.60
N ALA A 75 -5.95 3.36 14.91
CA ALA A 75 -6.80 2.55 15.77
C ALA A 75 -8.29 2.80 15.49
N GLY A 76 -9.03 1.73 15.25
CA GLY A 76 -10.47 1.76 14.94
C GLY A 76 -10.81 2.27 13.53
N ALA A 77 -9.83 2.61 12.71
CA ALA A 77 -10.04 2.99 11.31
C ALA A 77 -10.16 1.75 10.40
N SER A 78 -10.69 1.95 9.19
CA SER A 78 -10.71 0.90 8.19
C SER A 78 -10.26 1.43 6.82
N LEU A 79 -9.46 0.66 6.12
CA LEU A 79 -9.15 0.83 4.72
C LEU A 79 -9.46 -0.47 4.00
N ASP A 80 -10.32 -0.39 3.01
CA ASP A 80 -10.80 -1.57 2.32
C ASP A 80 -10.86 -1.32 0.80
N ASP A 81 -10.30 -2.23 0.02
CA ASP A 81 -10.37 -2.19 -1.44
C ASP A 81 -11.61 -2.92 -2.01
N HIS A 82 -12.46 -3.45 -1.13
CA HIS A 82 -13.56 -4.31 -1.56
C HIS A 82 -14.78 -3.57 -2.08
N GLY A 83 -15.08 -2.36 -1.62
CA GLY A 83 -16.31 -1.66 -2.02
C GLY A 83 -17.55 -2.57 -2.02
N ALA A 84 -18.63 -2.15 -2.69
CA ALA A 84 -19.85 -2.94 -2.85
C ALA A 84 -19.74 -4.07 -3.90
N GLU A 85 -18.64 -4.14 -4.64
CA GLU A 85 -18.43 -5.09 -5.73
C GLU A 85 -17.19 -5.94 -5.46
N GLN A 86 -17.39 -7.24 -5.36
CA GLN A 86 -16.43 -8.28 -4.94
C GLN A 86 -15.17 -8.44 -5.81
N TRP A 87 -14.93 -7.60 -6.80
CA TRP A 87 -13.93 -7.80 -7.86
C TRP A 87 -13.02 -6.58 -8.05
N MET A 88 -12.77 -5.82 -7.02
CA MET A 88 -12.01 -4.59 -7.13
C MET A 88 -10.52 -4.88 -7.10
N ASN A 89 -9.89 -4.83 -8.26
CA ASN A 89 -8.45 -5.04 -8.43
C ASN A 89 -7.69 -3.72 -8.20
N ALA A 90 -7.69 -3.22 -6.99
CA ALA A 90 -6.77 -2.14 -6.65
C ALA A 90 -5.36 -2.71 -6.45
N GLN A 91 -4.36 -1.98 -6.95
CA GLN A 91 -2.95 -2.29 -6.71
C GLN A 91 -2.37 -1.23 -5.78
N VAL A 92 -1.84 -1.66 -4.66
CA VAL A 92 -1.21 -0.76 -3.69
C VAL A 92 0.25 -1.15 -3.51
N HIS A 93 1.15 -0.22 -3.88
CA HIS A 93 2.58 -0.36 -3.68
C HIS A 93 3.02 0.56 -2.54
N VAL A 94 3.62 0.01 -1.50
CA VAL A 94 4.13 0.78 -0.36
C VAL A 94 5.63 0.62 -0.28
N THR A 95 6.36 1.73 -0.43
CA THR A 95 7.83 1.72 -0.33
C THR A 95 8.30 1.73 1.12
N GLY A 96 7.55 2.35 2.01
CA GLY A 96 7.81 2.34 3.45
C GLY A 96 7.16 1.17 4.17
N ASN A 97 6.69 1.41 5.36
CA ASN A 97 6.08 0.39 6.20
C ASN A 97 4.55 0.41 6.08
N VAL A 98 3.92 -0.72 6.38
CA VAL A 98 2.48 -0.80 6.59
C VAL A 98 2.22 -1.05 8.07
N HIS A 99 1.49 -0.13 8.72
CA HIS A 99 1.14 -0.19 10.12
C HIS A 99 -0.36 -0.28 10.31
N VAL A 100 -0.82 -1.34 10.96
CA VAL A 100 -2.23 -1.54 11.31
C VAL A 100 -2.36 -1.56 12.82
N HIS A 101 -3.03 -0.56 13.35
CA HIS A 101 -3.17 -0.37 14.79
C HIS A 101 -4.38 -1.10 15.37
N ARG A 102 -4.47 -1.09 16.71
CA ARG A 102 -5.51 -1.81 17.45
C ARG A 102 -6.91 -1.50 16.95
N GLY A 103 -7.66 -2.55 16.62
CA GLY A 103 -9.04 -2.43 16.14
C GLY A 103 -9.19 -1.84 14.75
N ALA A 104 -8.10 -1.65 14.03
CA ALA A 104 -8.15 -1.23 12.62
C ALA A 104 -8.47 -2.41 11.71
N VAL A 105 -9.04 -2.12 10.55
CA VAL A 105 -9.30 -3.08 9.48
C VAL A 105 -8.52 -2.66 8.25
N LEU A 106 -7.83 -3.59 7.62
CA LEU A 106 -7.14 -3.36 6.36
C LEU A 106 -7.49 -4.47 5.37
N GLY A 107 -8.01 -4.09 4.23
CA GLY A 107 -8.20 -4.96 3.08
C GLY A 107 -7.40 -4.42 1.90
N LEU A 108 -6.29 -5.08 1.56
CA LEU A 108 -5.46 -4.74 0.41
C LEU A 108 -5.28 -5.95 -0.50
N GLY A 109 -5.44 -5.74 -1.81
CA GLY A 109 -5.08 -6.73 -2.79
C GLY A 109 -5.95 -7.98 -2.79
N TRP A 110 -7.20 -7.86 -2.40
CA TRP A 110 -8.12 -8.99 -2.49
C TRP A 110 -8.45 -9.30 -3.94
N ASN A 111 -7.96 -10.41 -4.42
CA ASN A 111 -8.22 -10.91 -5.77
C ASN A 111 -8.71 -12.37 -5.72
N SER A 112 -9.54 -12.73 -4.75
CA SER A 112 -10.09 -14.07 -4.68
C SER A 112 -11.51 -14.12 -5.21
N PRO A 113 -11.84 -15.04 -6.12
CA PRO A 113 -13.21 -15.36 -6.47
C PRO A 113 -13.97 -16.08 -5.34
N GLU A 114 -13.27 -16.40 -4.25
CA GLU A 114 -13.76 -17.23 -3.17
C GLU A 114 -14.22 -16.36 -2.01
N GLY A 115 -15.48 -16.11 -1.93
CA GLY A 115 -16.10 -15.64 -0.72
C GLY A 115 -16.57 -14.19 -0.74
N SER A 116 -17.82 -14.06 -0.38
CA SER A 116 -18.41 -12.79 -0.05
C SER A 116 -17.79 -12.31 1.26
N LEU A 117 -16.92 -11.35 1.23
CA LEU A 117 -16.50 -10.63 2.43
C LEU A 117 -17.61 -9.69 2.89
N ALA A 118 -18.75 -10.26 3.18
CA ALA A 118 -19.86 -9.52 3.81
C ALA A 118 -19.52 -9.09 5.25
N ASP A 119 -18.40 -9.55 5.80
CA ASP A 119 -17.96 -9.20 7.15
C ASP A 119 -16.73 -8.28 7.12
N PHE A 120 -16.97 -7.00 7.28
CA PHE A 120 -15.92 -5.95 7.44
C PHE A 120 -14.98 -6.18 8.63
N ARG A 121 -15.10 -7.27 9.35
CA ARG A 121 -14.25 -7.67 10.47
C ARG A 121 -13.08 -8.56 10.06
N ASN A 122 -12.99 -8.91 8.79
CA ASN A 122 -11.86 -9.65 8.24
C ASN A 122 -10.69 -8.73 7.93
N PHE A 123 -9.51 -9.28 7.98
CA PHE A 123 -8.27 -8.58 7.70
C PHE A 123 -7.48 -9.29 6.58
N PRO A 124 -7.82 -9.09 5.31
CA PRO A 124 -7.04 -9.65 4.22
C PRO A 124 -5.92 -8.69 3.79
N VAL A 125 -4.69 -9.13 3.89
CA VAL A 125 -3.53 -8.50 3.25
C VAL A 125 -2.95 -9.51 2.27
N LYS A 126 -3.31 -9.39 0.99
CA LYS A 126 -2.98 -10.37 -0.04
C LYS A 126 -2.35 -9.71 -1.27
N ASP A 127 -1.38 -10.40 -1.86
CA ASP A 127 -0.80 -10.06 -3.17
C ASP A 127 -0.19 -8.64 -3.26
N ASN A 128 0.33 -8.11 -2.14
CA ASN A 128 0.94 -6.78 -2.11
C ASN A 128 2.46 -6.83 -2.20
N VAL A 129 3.06 -5.73 -2.67
CA VAL A 129 4.50 -5.48 -2.61
C VAL A 129 4.76 -4.37 -1.58
N ILE A 130 5.47 -4.70 -0.51
CA ILE A 130 5.78 -3.81 0.61
C ILE A 130 7.30 -3.78 0.78
N HIS A 131 7.94 -2.66 0.48
CA HIS A 131 9.40 -2.54 0.57
C HIS A 131 9.91 -2.29 2.00
N GLY A 132 9.02 -1.95 2.93
CA GLY A 132 9.30 -1.82 4.37
C GLY A 132 8.89 -3.05 5.17
N ASN A 133 8.44 -2.80 6.40
CA ASN A 133 7.84 -3.82 7.25
C ASN A 133 6.32 -3.82 7.13
N LEU A 134 5.72 -5.00 7.30
CA LEU A 134 4.29 -5.15 7.57
C LEU A 134 4.11 -5.41 9.07
N VAL A 135 3.41 -4.53 9.77
CA VAL A 135 3.16 -4.64 11.20
C VAL A 135 1.65 -4.67 11.47
N ILE A 136 1.18 -5.76 12.06
CA ILE A 136 -0.21 -5.95 12.47
C ILE A 136 -0.21 -6.21 13.97
N ALA A 137 -0.72 -5.27 14.75
CA ALA A 137 -0.65 -5.36 16.20
C ALA A 137 -1.98 -5.03 16.88
N GLY A 138 -2.46 -5.95 17.71
CA GLY A 138 -3.65 -5.76 18.54
C GLY A 138 -4.96 -5.74 17.76
N TRP A 139 -5.00 -6.26 16.55
CA TRP A 139 -6.22 -6.39 15.77
C TRP A 139 -7.23 -7.34 16.44
N ARG A 140 -8.53 -7.05 16.28
CA ARG A 140 -9.63 -7.84 16.84
C ARG A 140 -10.74 -7.93 15.80
N GLY A 141 -11.00 -9.14 15.30
CA GLY A 141 -12.02 -9.31 14.26
C GLY A 141 -12.38 -10.77 14.00
N GLY A 142 -12.87 -11.01 12.81
CA GLY A 142 -13.15 -12.33 12.27
C GLY A 142 -11.87 -13.02 11.80
N TRP A 143 -11.80 -13.32 10.54
CA TRP A 143 -10.65 -13.96 9.90
C TRP A 143 -9.54 -12.94 9.57
N MET A 144 -8.28 -13.31 9.79
CA MET A 144 -7.10 -12.53 9.44
C MET A 144 -6.23 -13.33 8.47
N GLY A 145 -6.03 -12.79 7.27
CA GLY A 145 -5.17 -13.39 6.25
C GLY A 145 -4.02 -12.46 5.86
N VAL A 146 -2.79 -12.95 5.98
CA VAL A 146 -1.56 -12.34 5.46
C VAL A 146 -0.99 -13.33 4.44
N ILE A 147 -1.33 -13.12 3.16
CA ILE A 147 -1.21 -14.17 2.14
C ILE A 147 -0.58 -13.64 0.85
N ARG A 148 0.42 -14.35 0.32
CA ARG A 148 1.08 -14.07 -0.97
C ARG A 148 1.65 -12.66 -1.10
N ASN A 149 2.07 -12.04 0.00
CA ASN A 149 2.73 -10.74 -0.06
C ASN A 149 4.23 -10.90 -0.34
N HIS A 150 4.80 -9.93 -1.00
CA HIS A 150 6.24 -9.73 -1.10
C HIS A 150 6.64 -8.61 -0.15
N VAL A 151 7.43 -8.93 0.88
CA VAL A 151 7.84 -7.97 1.91
C VAL A 151 9.36 -7.96 2.02
N ASP A 152 9.99 -6.82 1.68
CA ASP A 152 11.46 -6.72 1.64
C ASP A 152 12.10 -6.68 3.03
N ARG A 153 11.32 -6.43 4.08
CA ARG A 153 11.81 -6.43 5.46
C ARG A 153 11.06 -7.47 6.30
N ASN A 154 10.55 -7.09 7.46
CA ASN A 154 9.94 -8.04 8.37
C ASN A 154 8.41 -8.02 8.27
N VAL A 155 7.80 -9.17 8.54
CA VAL A 155 6.38 -9.27 8.88
C VAL A 155 6.27 -9.51 10.37
N ILE A 156 5.47 -8.68 11.07
CA ILE A 156 5.33 -8.67 12.51
C ILE A 156 3.83 -8.73 12.86
N VAL A 157 3.40 -9.83 13.48
CA VAL A 157 1.99 -10.13 13.78
C VAL A 157 1.85 -10.35 15.29
N LEU A 158 1.32 -9.35 16.02
CA LEU A 158 1.38 -9.33 17.48
C LEU A 158 0.02 -9.15 18.14
N ASN A 159 -0.29 -9.99 19.12
CA ASN A 159 -1.43 -9.84 20.03
C ASN A 159 -2.78 -9.63 19.28
N ASN A 160 -2.97 -10.29 18.15
CA ASN A 160 -4.20 -10.22 17.38
C ASN A 160 -5.18 -11.28 17.89
N VAL A 161 -6.48 -11.03 17.71
CA VAL A 161 -7.52 -12.01 18.01
C VAL A 161 -8.46 -12.14 16.82
N SER A 162 -8.42 -13.29 16.19
CA SER A 162 -9.36 -13.73 15.16
C SER A 162 -10.40 -14.65 15.81
N ARG A 163 -11.67 -14.43 15.52
CA ARG A 163 -12.76 -15.12 16.27
C ARG A 163 -13.63 -16.03 15.44
N SER A 164 -13.64 -15.88 14.13
CA SER A 164 -14.46 -16.72 13.27
C SER A 164 -13.89 -16.72 11.84
N ASN A 165 -14.01 -17.84 11.20
CA ASN A 165 -14.02 -17.88 9.74
C ASN A 165 -15.45 -17.56 9.29
N PRO A 166 -15.68 -16.67 8.30
CA PRO A 166 -17.02 -16.40 7.77
C PRO A 166 -17.72 -17.65 7.24
N GLU A 167 -16.98 -18.68 6.84
CA GLU A 167 -17.51 -19.92 6.28
C GLU A 167 -18.01 -20.90 7.34
N THR A 168 -17.46 -20.86 8.55
CA THR A 168 -17.74 -21.84 9.62
C THR A 168 -18.63 -21.30 10.74
N GLY A 169 -18.94 -20.00 10.73
CA GLY A 169 -19.84 -19.38 11.70
C GLY A 169 -19.15 -18.82 12.96
N PRO A 170 -19.90 -18.37 13.95
CA PRO A 170 -19.35 -17.74 15.14
C PRO A 170 -18.66 -18.77 16.06
N GLY A 171 -17.40 -18.53 16.35
CA GLY A 171 -16.58 -19.35 17.23
C GLY A 171 -15.09 -19.06 17.03
N MET A 172 -14.26 -19.54 17.94
CA MET A 172 -12.82 -19.57 17.70
C MET A 172 -12.54 -20.66 16.64
N ASP A 173 -12.30 -20.24 15.42
CA ASP A 173 -11.88 -21.15 14.36
C ASP A 173 -10.35 -21.23 14.36
N PRO A 174 -9.76 -22.42 14.48
CA PRO A 174 -8.30 -22.56 14.37
C PRO A 174 -7.74 -22.00 13.07
N ASP A 175 -8.54 -21.93 12.01
CA ASP A 175 -8.13 -21.42 10.69
C ASP A 175 -8.26 -19.89 10.55
N SER A 176 -8.61 -19.18 11.62
CA SER A 176 -8.93 -17.75 11.52
C SER A 176 -7.71 -16.81 11.53
N THR A 177 -6.50 -17.32 11.71
CA THR A 177 -5.25 -16.51 11.67
C THR A 177 -4.25 -17.13 10.69
N GLU A 178 -4.37 -16.77 9.42
CA GLU A 178 -3.55 -17.34 8.37
C GLU A 178 -2.37 -16.42 7.99
N VAL A 179 -1.16 -16.94 8.09
CA VAL A 179 0.07 -16.28 7.64
C VAL A 179 0.82 -17.25 6.74
N GLN A 180 0.62 -17.11 5.43
CA GLN A 180 1.04 -18.17 4.50
C GLN A 180 1.45 -17.65 3.13
N THR A 181 2.30 -18.42 2.45
CA THR A 181 2.70 -18.18 1.05
C THR A 181 3.35 -16.82 0.82
N ASN A 182 3.85 -16.16 1.86
CA ASN A 182 4.52 -14.88 1.71
C ASN A 182 5.99 -15.07 1.34
N ALA A 183 6.54 -14.14 0.55
CA ALA A 183 7.97 -13.99 0.31
C ALA A 183 8.48 -12.83 1.18
N ILE A 184 9.28 -13.11 2.19
CA ILE A 184 9.74 -12.18 3.21
C ILE A 184 11.26 -12.18 3.23
N SER A 185 11.91 -11.06 2.91
CA SER A 185 13.38 -11.01 2.93
C SER A 185 13.97 -10.93 4.34
N GLY A 186 13.24 -10.38 5.30
CA GLY A 186 13.61 -10.31 6.72
C GLY A 186 13.07 -11.47 7.54
N ASN A 187 12.59 -11.17 8.75
CA ASN A 187 12.04 -12.14 9.69
C ASN A 187 10.50 -12.15 9.64
N LEU A 188 9.93 -13.30 9.98
CA LEU A 188 8.52 -13.47 10.27
C LEU A 188 8.35 -13.65 11.78
N VAL A 189 7.70 -12.69 12.45
CA VAL A 189 7.61 -12.62 13.92
C VAL A 189 6.16 -12.66 14.35
N CYS A 190 5.76 -13.68 15.12
CA CYS A 190 4.40 -13.82 15.62
C CYS A 190 4.40 -14.13 17.12
N PHE A 191 3.64 -13.33 17.91
CA PHE A 191 3.46 -13.57 19.33
C PHE A 191 2.08 -13.14 19.82
N GLY A 192 1.48 -13.95 20.70
CA GLY A 192 0.26 -13.63 21.43
C GLY A 192 -0.97 -13.52 20.55
N ASN A 193 -0.96 -14.15 19.38
CA ASN A 193 -2.13 -14.23 18.52
C ASN A 193 -3.10 -15.31 19.05
N SER A 194 -4.36 -15.17 18.80
CA SER A 194 -5.40 -16.13 19.22
C SER A 194 -6.47 -16.27 18.13
N PRO A 195 -6.55 -17.43 17.46
CA PRO A 195 -5.61 -18.57 17.55
C PRO A 195 -4.20 -18.20 17.06
N ASP A 196 -3.25 -19.09 17.33
CA ASP A 196 -1.88 -18.95 16.84
C ASP A 196 -1.86 -18.83 15.30
N ALA A 197 -0.87 -18.10 14.78
CA ALA A 197 -0.69 -17.98 13.34
C ALA A 197 -0.39 -19.34 12.70
N GLN A 198 -0.97 -19.60 11.54
CA GLN A 198 -0.85 -20.89 10.86
C GLN A 198 -0.75 -20.81 9.34
N VAL A 199 -0.40 -21.93 8.73
CA VAL A 199 -0.53 -22.19 7.29
C VAL A 199 -1.73 -23.11 7.09
N ASN A 200 -2.73 -22.66 6.34
CA ASN A 200 -3.87 -23.48 5.98
C ASN A 200 -3.59 -24.23 4.68
N SER A 201 -3.16 -25.48 4.80
CA SER A 201 -2.86 -26.33 3.63
C SER A 201 -4.12 -26.80 2.89
N SER A 202 -5.28 -26.79 3.53
CA SER A 202 -6.56 -27.16 2.89
C SER A 202 -6.96 -26.16 1.82
N ASP A 203 -6.59 -24.88 1.97
CA ASP A 203 -6.83 -23.80 1.01
C ASP A 203 -5.67 -23.59 0.04
N GLY A 204 -4.75 -24.58 -0.04
CA GLY A 204 -3.58 -24.48 -0.90
C GLY A 204 -2.46 -23.59 -0.36
N GLY A 205 -2.56 -23.19 0.92
CA GLY A 205 -1.52 -22.43 1.60
C GLY A 205 -0.19 -23.22 1.66
N GLN A 206 0.91 -22.49 1.50
CA GLN A 206 2.27 -23.03 1.59
C GLN A 206 3.02 -22.31 2.70
N PRO A 207 4.06 -22.93 3.29
CA PRO A 207 4.96 -22.24 4.20
C PRO A 207 5.49 -20.93 3.59
N ASN A 208 5.84 -19.99 4.45
CA ASN A 208 6.38 -18.71 4.01
C ASN A 208 7.84 -18.85 3.62
N ALA A 209 8.23 -18.28 2.48
CA ALA A 209 9.63 -18.16 2.09
C ALA A 209 10.24 -16.97 2.86
N VAL A 210 11.11 -17.25 3.85
CA VAL A 210 11.66 -16.24 4.76
C VAL A 210 13.18 -16.24 4.64
N GLY A 211 13.76 -15.08 4.32
CA GLY A 211 15.21 -14.91 4.21
C GLY A 211 15.92 -14.87 5.56
N GLY A 212 15.23 -14.43 6.62
CA GLY A 212 15.68 -14.46 8.00
C GLY A 212 15.13 -15.68 8.77
N HIS A 213 14.42 -15.42 9.86
CA HIS A 213 13.90 -16.47 10.75
C HIS A 213 12.41 -16.35 10.98
N GLY A 214 11.72 -17.49 11.13
CA GLY A 214 10.43 -17.57 11.81
C GLY A 214 10.64 -17.49 13.32
N ILE A 215 9.92 -16.62 14.02
CA ILE A 215 10.10 -16.36 15.44
C ILE A 215 8.75 -16.45 16.16
N GLY A 216 8.74 -17.05 17.36
CA GLY A 216 7.54 -17.26 18.15
C GLY A 216 6.62 -18.29 17.49
N GLU A 217 5.32 -18.02 17.44
CA GLU A 217 4.31 -18.88 16.80
C GLU A 217 4.67 -19.17 15.32
N CYS A 218 5.30 -18.20 14.67
CA CYS A 218 5.67 -18.30 13.26
C CYS A 218 6.93 -19.16 13.00
N ALA A 219 7.58 -19.68 14.00
CA ALA A 219 8.73 -20.56 13.80
C ALA A 219 8.37 -21.85 13.03
N ALA A 220 7.16 -22.33 13.17
CA ALA A 220 6.65 -23.50 12.45
C ALA A 220 6.08 -23.18 11.04
N LEU A 221 5.99 -21.91 10.67
CA LEU A 221 5.40 -21.46 9.39
C LEU A 221 6.42 -21.20 8.29
N VAL A 222 7.66 -21.55 8.55
CA VAL A 222 8.78 -21.46 7.60
C VAL A 222 9.33 -22.87 7.34
N PRO A 223 9.95 -23.12 6.18
CA PRO A 223 10.53 -24.44 5.84
C PRO A 223 11.63 -24.87 6.79
#